data_a902c6ca2909c10115e6b2c94131fa36
#
_entry.id   a902c6ca2909c10115e6b2c94131fa36
#
_cell.length_a   1.000
_cell.length_b   1.000
_cell.length_c   1.000
_cell.angle_alpha   90.00
_cell.angle_beta   90.00
_cell.angle_gamma   90.00
#
_symmetry.space_group_name_H-M   'P 1'
#
loop_
_entity.id
_entity.type
_entity.pdbx_description
1 polymer ?
#
loop_
_entity_poly.entity_id
_entity_poly.type
_entity_poly.pdbx_seq_one_letter_code
_entity_poly.pdbx_strand_id
1 'polypeptide(L)'
;MNQEVASPMERAAYIPAERQKKMIEYVEAKTSAQIHELAAYFQVSEATVRRDLYELDQQGALRRTHGGAIKMERSTSYEQQYSEKMILMTEEKRRIAARAAQLVHTGDTVIVDAGTTGFFIAQALSHHENLTIITNDLYTAYQTPLHPSSTMVVAGGTRRRDHHELTGTLTENFLREVRVDLAFVCVDAIDLTGGVTTTNFAELGVKRLMLEAAMRSVIAAD
;
A
#
# COMPACT_ATOMS: atom_id res chain seq x y z
N MET A 1 4.09 19.81 -17.97
CA MET A 1 2.60 19.72 -17.93
C MET A 1 2.21 20.17 -16.55
N ASN A 2 1.56 21.33 -16.41
CA ASN A 2 1.24 21.95 -15.12
C ASN A 2 0.20 21.09 -14.39
N GLN A 3 0.58 20.56 -13.21
CA GLN A 3 -0.40 20.07 -12.25
C GLN A 3 -1.17 21.27 -11.69
N GLU A 4 -2.45 21.34 -11.96
CA GLU A 4 -3.37 22.29 -11.34
C GLU A 4 -3.32 22.11 -9.82
N VAL A 5 -2.75 23.09 -9.17
CA VAL A 5 -2.85 23.25 -7.72
C VAL A 5 -4.29 23.62 -7.43
N ALA A 6 -5.04 22.75 -6.76
CA ALA A 6 -6.42 22.97 -6.38
C ALA A 6 -6.65 24.37 -5.78
N SER A 7 -7.77 24.99 -6.21
CA SER A 7 -8.19 26.35 -5.83
C SER A 7 -8.32 26.51 -4.31
N PRO A 8 -8.02 27.70 -3.75
CA PRO A 8 -8.12 27.97 -2.30
C PRO A 8 -9.51 27.80 -1.67
N MET A 9 -10.56 27.73 -2.46
CA MET A 9 -11.94 27.67 -1.95
C MET A 9 -12.42 26.26 -1.53
N GLU A 10 -11.73 25.16 -1.88
CA GLU A 10 -12.09 23.79 -1.49
C GLU A 10 -11.38 23.28 -0.22
N ARG A 11 -10.60 24.13 0.46
CA ARG A 11 -9.76 23.75 1.60
C ARG A 11 -10.40 24.08 2.94
N ALA A 12 -11.69 23.74 3.13
CA ALA A 12 -12.33 23.86 4.44
C ALA A 12 -11.65 22.91 5.44
N ALA A 13 -11.32 23.46 6.60
CA ALA A 13 -10.69 22.86 7.78
C ALA A 13 -10.58 21.34 7.79
N TYR A 14 -9.47 20.79 7.32
CA TYR A 14 -9.16 19.37 7.48
C TYR A 14 -9.21 18.95 8.95
N ILE A 15 -9.81 17.82 9.24
CA ILE A 15 -9.64 17.17 10.54
C ILE A 15 -8.15 16.83 10.76
N PRO A 16 -7.67 16.75 12.01
CA PRO A 16 -6.23 16.58 12.27
C PRO A 16 -5.56 15.46 11.50
N ALA A 17 -6.17 14.28 11.44
CA ALA A 17 -5.61 13.13 10.73
C ALA A 17 -5.50 13.36 9.21
N GLU A 18 -6.51 13.98 8.61
CA GLU A 18 -6.49 14.30 7.18
C GLU A 18 -5.47 15.39 6.85
N ARG A 19 -5.36 16.40 7.72
CA ARG A 19 -4.35 17.46 7.59
C ARG A 19 -2.93 16.90 7.68
N GLN A 20 -2.67 16.01 8.63
CA GLN A 20 -1.38 15.35 8.78
C GLN A 20 -1.02 14.52 7.55
N LYS A 21 -1.96 13.75 7.01
CA LYS A 21 -1.79 13.02 5.75
C LYS A 21 -1.38 13.95 4.61
N LYS A 22 -2.14 15.02 4.41
CA LYS A 22 -1.84 16.01 3.35
C LYS A 22 -0.54 16.77 3.58
N MET A 23 -0.12 16.91 4.83
CA MET A 23 1.16 17.53 5.19
C MET A 23 2.34 16.64 4.78
N ILE A 24 2.21 15.32 4.94
CA ILE A 24 3.19 14.36 4.43
C ILE A 24 3.30 14.49 2.90
N GLU A 25 2.18 14.38 2.18
CA GLU A 25 2.13 14.50 0.72
C GLU A 25 2.79 15.80 0.23
N TYR A 26 2.51 16.93 0.91
CA TYR A 26 3.08 18.24 0.57
C TYR A 26 4.61 18.28 0.73
N VAL A 27 5.12 17.79 1.87
CA VAL A 27 6.56 17.78 2.13
C VAL A 27 7.28 16.77 1.23
N GLU A 28 6.68 15.63 0.95
CA GLU A 28 7.24 14.65 0.01
C GLU A 28 7.38 15.21 -1.41
N ALA A 29 6.37 15.92 -1.90
CA ALA A 29 6.40 16.55 -3.22
C ALA A 29 7.43 17.67 -3.34
N LYS A 30 7.65 18.44 -2.26
CA LYS A 30 8.59 19.58 -2.25
C LYS A 30 9.95 19.30 -1.64
N THR A 31 10.16 18.10 -1.11
CA THR A 31 11.36 17.67 -0.38
C THR A 31 11.50 18.36 0.98
N SER A 32 11.02 19.58 1.15
CA SER A 32 11.01 20.34 2.40
C SER A 32 9.88 21.36 2.42
N ALA A 33 9.43 21.74 3.63
CA ALA A 33 8.48 22.85 3.80
C ALA A 33 8.75 23.58 5.13
N GLN A 34 8.54 24.89 5.12
CA GLN A 34 8.67 25.74 6.33
C GLN A 34 7.34 25.79 7.10
N ILE A 35 7.42 26.03 8.42
CA ILE A 35 6.23 26.10 9.28
C ILE A 35 5.23 27.16 8.80
N HIS A 36 5.70 28.36 8.43
CA HIS A 36 4.82 29.42 7.95
C HIS A 36 4.16 29.08 6.60
N GLU A 37 4.86 28.37 5.73
CA GLU A 37 4.35 27.89 4.45
C GLU A 37 3.22 26.86 4.65
N LEU A 38 3.44 25.89 5.53
CA LEU A 38 2.43 24.90 5.91
C LEU A 38 1.24 25.55 6.61
N ALA A 39 1.48 26.52 7.51
CA ALA A 39 0.42 27.23 8.20
C ALA A 39 -0.50 27.99 7.22
N ALA A 40 0.11 28.68 6.24
CA ALA A 40 -0.63 29.38 5.18
C ALA A 40 -1.37 28.39 4.26
N TYR A 41 -0.73 27.30 3.85
CA TYR A 41 -1.32 26.31 2.95
C TYR A 41 -2.52 25.60 3.57
N PHE A 42 -2.41 25.18 4.84
CA PHE A 42 -3.48 24.46 5.56
C PHE A 42 -4.44 25.39 6.32
N GLN A 43 -4.22 26.70 6.30
CA GLN A 43 -5.03 27.70 7.01
C GLN A 43 -5.17 27.41 8.52
N VAL A 44 -4.08 27.02 9.15
CA VAL A 44 -4.00 26.76 10.60
C VAL A 44 -2.88 27.60 11.23
N SER A 45 -2.90 27.70 12.57
CA SER A 45 -1.84 28.41 13.27
C SER A 45 -0.49 27.67 13.14
N GLU A 46 0.63 28.38 13.20
CA GLU A 46 1.96 27.77 13.28
C GLU A 46 2.10 26.82 14.49
N ALA A 47 1.41 27.10 15.59
CA ALA A 47 1.39 26.22 16.77
C ALA A 47 0.73 24.87 16.43
N THR A 48 -0.33 24.87 15.63
CA THR A 48 -0.97 23.65 15.12
C THR A 48 -0.02 22.89 14.22
N VAL A 49 0.66 23.57 13.27
CA VAL A 49 1.65 22.93 12.39
C VAL A 49 2.80 22.34 13.20
N ARG A 50 3.32 23.04 14.21
CA ARG A 50 4.39 22.52 15.06
C ARG A 50 3.99 21.24 15.80
N ARG A 51 2.74 21.16 16.26
CA ARG A 51 2.21 19.96 16.91
C ARG A 51 2.06 18.82 15.91
N ASP A 52 1.46 19.07 14.76
CA ASP A 52 1.31 18.05 13.71
C ASP A 52 2.67 17.53 13.24
N LEU A 53 3.65 18.41 12.97
CA LEU A 53 5.00 18.02 12.60
C LEU A 53 5.72 17.24 13.70
N TYR A 54 5.47 17.54 14.98
CA TYR A 54 6.02 16.78 16.09
C TYR A 54 5.46 15.34 16.10
N GLU A 55 4.14 15.19 15.95
CA GLU A 55 3.50 13.89 15.89
C GLU A 55 3.98 13.07 14.68
N LEU A 56 4.12 13.71 13.50
CA LEU A 56 4.62 13.07 12.28
C LEU A 56 6.10 12.67 12.36
N ASP A 57 6.92 13.44 13.07
CA ASP A 57 8.33 13.12 13.34
C ASP A 57 8.45 11.91 14.29
N GLN A 58 7.61 11.86 15.34
CA GLN A 58 7.55 10.71 16.24
C GLN A 58 7.08 9.42 15.54
N GLN A 59 6.23 9.55 14.54
CA GLN A 59 5.76 8.44 13.69
C GLN A 59 6.77 8.08 12.60
N GLY A 60 7.88 8.83 12.44
CA GLY A 60 8.86 8.62 11.36
C GLY A 60 8.34 8.95 9.96
N ALA A 61 7.22 9.64 9.84
CA ALA A 61 6.63 10.02 8.57
C ALA A 61 7.38 11.17 7.89
N LEU A 62 7.87 12.14 8.68
CA LEU A 62 8.68 13.27 8.25
C LEU A 62 9.81 13.48 9.25
N ARG A 63 10.85 14.21 8.85
CA ARG A 63 11.88 14.67 9.76
C ARG A 63 11.68 16.15 10.09
N ARG A 64 11.39 16.46 11.35
CA ARG A 64 11.24 17.82 11.81
C ARG A 64 12.60 18.54 11.84
N THR A 65 12.62 19.80 11.44
CA THR A 65 13.75 20.72 11.55
C THR A 65 13.36 21.91 12.45
N HIS A 66 14.32 22.80 12.75
CA HIS A 66 14.06 24.00 13.58
C HIS A 66 12.98 24.92 12.99
N GLY A 67 12.88 24.99 11.65
CA GLY A 67 11.98 25.91 10.93
C GLY A 67 10.86 25.23 10.15
N GLY A 68 10.78 23.90 10.13
CA GLY A 68 9.83 23.17 9.28
C GLY A 68 9.97 21.67 9.34
N ALA A 69 9.78 21.05 8.20
CA ALA A 69 10.02 19.62 8.00
C ALA A 69 10.70 19.34 6.66
N ILE A 70 11.41 18.25 6.61
CA ILE A 70 12.00 17.71 5.40
C ILE A 70 11.50 16.29 5.19
N LYS A 71 11.45 15.89 3.92
CA LYS A 71 11.24 14.50 3.56
C LYS A 71 12.27 13.62 4.27
N MET A 72 11.83 12.49 4.82
CA MET A 72 12.78 11.50 5.32
C MET A 72 13.59 10.95 4.14
N GLU A 73 14.88 11.11 4.16
CA GLU A 73 15.77 10.29 3.33
C GLU A 73 15.70 8.87 3.87
N ARG A 74 14.89 8.06 3.23
CA ARG A 74 14.76 6.66 3.60
C ARG A 74 15.83 5.86 2.88
N SER A 75 16.53 5.01 3.62
CA SER A 75 17.38 3.98 3.03
C SER A 75 16.57 3.17 2.01
N THR A 76 17.21 2.65 0.97
CA THR A 76 16.59 1.73 0.01
C THR A 76 16.01 0.48 0.67
N SER A 77 16.43 0.18 1.91
CA SER A 77 15.91 -0.91 2.75
C SER A 77 14.86 -0.45 3.77
N TYR A 78 14.45 0.84 3.75
CA TYR A 78 13.38 1.30 4.64
C TYR A 78 12.03 0.81 4.13
N GLU A 79 11.35 0.06 4.96
CA GLU A 79 9.99 -0.41 4.71
C GLU A 79 9.03 0.29 5.69
N GLN A 80 8.01 0.94 5.14
CA GLN A 80 6.95 1.54 5.96
C GLN A 80 6.16 0.46 6.70
N GLN A 81 5.75 0.78 7.93
CA GLN A 81 4.89 -0.13 8.69
C GLN A 81 3.53 -0.32 8.00
N TYR A 82 2.96 -1.50 8.15
CA TYR A 82 1.67 -1.84 7.56
C TYR A 82 0.55 -0.85 7.94
N SER A 83 0.52 -0.41 9.20
CA SER A 83 -0.45 0.59 9.69
C SER A 83 -0.33 1.95 9.02
N GLU A 84 0.89 2.37 8.68
CA GLU A 84 1.14 3.60 7.94
C GLU A 84 0.68 3.46 6.48
N LYS A 85 1.08 2.34 5.83
CA LYS A 85 0.65 2.03 4.46
C LYS A 85 -0.87 1.96 4.32
N MET A 86 -1.61 1.53 5.37
CA MET A 86 -3.08 1.41 5.34
C MET A 86 -3.79 2.74 5.17
N ILE A 87 -3.25 3.83 5.72
CA ILE A 87 -3.87 5.16 5.67
C ILE A 87 -3.37 6.02 4.51
N LEU A 88 -2.20 5.67 3.94
CA LEU A 88 -1.63 6.39 2.80
C LEU A 88 -2.28 5.93 1.49
N MET A 89 -2.45 6.85 0.53
CA MET A 89 -2.94 6.59 -0.82
C MET A 89 -4.22 5.72 -0.86
N THR A 90 -5.12 5.91 0.12
CA THR A 90 -6.30 5.05 0.29
C THR A 90 -7.25 5.12 -0.90
N GLU A 91 -7.43 6.30 -1.51
CA GLU A 91 -8.30 6.46 -2.67
C GLU A 91 -7.69 5.81 -3.91
N GLU A 92 -6.37 5.89 -4.09
CA GLU A 92 -5.62 5.22 -5.14
C GLU A 92 -5.77 3.70 -4.99
N LYS A 93 -5.59 3.16 -3.78
CA LYS A 93 -5.79 1.73 -3.48
C LYS A 93 -7.21 1.27 -3.78
N ARG A 94 -8.23 2.07 -3.44
CA ARG A 94 -9.61 1.76 -3.78
C ARG A 94 -9.86 1.74 -5.29
N ARG A 95 -9.28 2.68 -6.03
CA ARG A 95 -9.38 2.72 -7.50
C ARG A 95 -8.68 1.52 -8.14
N ILE A 96 -7.49 1.16 -7.65
CA ILE A 96 -6.78 -0.05 -8.08
C ILE A 96 -7.63 -1.29 -7.81
N ALA A 97 -8.17 -1.42 -6.60
CA ALA A 97 -9.01 -2.54 -6.20
C ALA A 97 -10.28 -2.67 -7.06
N ALA A 98 -10.97 -1.55 -7.31
CA ALA A 98 -12.15 -1.53 -8.17
C ALA A 98 -11.81 -1.95 -9.62
N ARG A 99 -10.64 -1.56 -10.14
CA ARG A 99 -10.17 -2.00 -11.45
C ARG A 99 -9.75 -3.47 -11.45
N ALA A 100 -9.07 -3.92 -10.41
CA ALA A 100 -8.67 -5.32 -10.25
C ALA A 100 -9.90 -6.25 -10.24
N ALA A 101 -10.94 -5.89 -9.50
CA ALA A 101 -12.19 -6.67 -9.42
C ALA A 101 -12.85 -6.89 -10.79
N GLN A 102 -12.75 -5.93 -11.71
CA GLN A 102 -13.28 -6.04 -13.07
C GLN A 102 -12.51 -7.05 -13.96
N LEU A 103 -11.33 -7.49 -13.55
CA LEU A 103 -10.50 -8.45 -14.28
C LEU A 103 -10.75 -9.90 -13.87
N VAL A 104 -11.50 -10.10 -12.77
CA VAL A 104 -11.77 -11.41 -12.17
C VAL A 104 -13.15 -11.89 -12.57
N HIS A 105 -13.27 -13.15 -12.92
CA HIS A 105 -14.52 -13.79 -13.33
C HIS A 105 -14.94 -14.85 -12.30
N THR A 106 -16.21 -15.17 -12.29
CA THR A 106 -16.76 -16.26 -11.49
C THR A 106 -16.04 -17.58 -11.81
N GLY A 107 -15.57 -18.26 -10.79
CA GLY A 107 -14.82 -19.51 -10.92
C GLY A 107 -13.30 -19.38 -11.01
N ASP A 108 -12.77 -18.15 -11.10
CA ASP A 108 -11.32 -17.95 -11.18
C ASP A 108 -10.61 -18.38 -9.87
N THR A 109 -9.38 -18.84 -10.04
CA THR A 109 -8.40 -18.95 -8.96
C THR A 109 -7.44 -17.76 -9.06
N VAL A 110 -7.36 -16.97 -7.99
CA VAL A 110 -6.66 -15.68 -7.98
C VAL A 110 -5.62 -15.65 -6.86
N ILE A 111 -4.38 -15.29 -7.18
CA ILE A 111 -3.39 -14.91 -6.17
C ILE A 111 -3.53 -13.41 -5.87
N VAL A 112 -3.60 -13.08 -4.58
CA VAL A 112 -3.52 -11.71 -4.06
C VAL A 112 -2.32 -11.63 -3.14
N ASP A 113 -1.29 -10.92 -3.58
CA ASP A 113 -0.05 -10.72 -2.86
C ASP A 113 -0.25 -9.91 -1.55
N ALA A 114 0.68 -10.08 -0.63
CA ALA A 114 0.67 -9.37 0.64
C ALA A 114 0.79 -7.83 0.46
N GLY A 115 0.25 -7.14 1.45
CA GLY A 115 0.31 -5.69 1.53
C GLY A 115 -1.05 -5.01 1.49
N THR A 116 -1.05 -3.71 1.80
CA THR A 116 -2.30 -2.95 1.93
C THR A 116 -3.08 -2.84 0.63
N THR A 117 -2.40 -2.68 -0.51
CA THR A 117 -3.05 -2.67 -1.83
C THR A 117 -3.68 -4.02 -2.15
N GLY A 118 -3.00 -5.14 -1.83
CA GLY A 118 -3.54 -6.49 -1.92
C GLY A 118 -4.78 -6.68 -1.04
N PHE A 119 -4.76 -6.17 0.17
CA PHE A 119 -5.92 -6.18 1.06
C PHE A 119 -7.13 -5.47 0.43
N PHE A 120 -6.95 -4.27 -0.13
CA PHE A 120 -8.05 -3.55 -0.81
C PHE A 120 -8.57 -4.32 -2.02
N ILE A 121 -7.70 -5.00 -2.78
CA ILE A 121 -8.11 -5.88 -3.89
C ILE A 121 -8.95 -7.04 -3.36
N ALA A 122 -8.49 -7.76 -2.34
CA ALA A 122 -9.24 -8.86 -1.75
C ALA A 122 -10.62 -8.41 -1.22
N GLN A 123 -10.68 -7.24 -0.57
CA GLN A 123 -11.96 -6.64 -0.13
C GLN A 123 -12.91 -6.38 -1.32
N ALA A 124 -12.41 -5.90 -2.45
CA ALA A 124 -13.23 -5.65 -3.64
C ALA A 124 -13.74 -6.97 -4.28
N LEU A 125 -13.06 -8.10 -4.02
CA LEU A 125 -13.47 -9.42 -4.48
C LEU A 125 -14.47 -10.12 -3.53
N SER A 126 -14.79 -9.56 -2.38
CA SER A 126 -15.60 -10.19 -1.32
C SER A 126 -16.99 -10.67 -1.77
N HIS A 127 -17.54 -10.03 -2.79
CA HIS A 127 -18.87 -10.36 -3.32
C HIS A 127 -18.84 -11.25 -4.58
N HIS A 128 -17.65 -11.60 -5.08
CA HIS A 128 -17.52 -12.49 -6.23
C HIS A 128 -17.79 -13.93 -5.83
N GLU A 129 -18.52 -14.64 -6.67
CA GLU A 129 -18.95 -16.02 -6.43
C GLU A 129 -17.94 -17.03 -6.97
N ASN A 130 -17.83 -18.16 -6.27
CA ASN A 130 -17.05 -19.33 -6.67
C ASN A 130 -15.55 -19.05 -6.90
N LEU A 131 -14.98 -18.05 -6.21
CA LEU A 131 -13.55 -17.77 -6.30
C LEU A 131 -12.74 -18.70 -5.37
N THR A 132 -11.53 -19.02 -5.81
CA THR A 132 -10.46 -19.45 -4.93
C THR A 132 -9.43 -18.32 -4.84
N ILE A 133 -9.34 -17.66 -3.68
CA ILE A 133 -8.36 -16.60 -3.44
C ILE A 133 -7.19 -17.20 -2.67
N ILE A 134 -6.00 -17.10 -3.23
CA ILE A 134 -4.75 -17.52 -2.60
C ILE A 134 -4.02 -16.25 -2.13
N THR A 135 -3.61 -16.20 -0.88
CA THR A 135 -2.80 -15.10 -0.37
C THR A 135 -1.69 -15.59 0.57
N ASN A 136 -0.60 -14.87 0.62
CA ASN A 136 0.45 -15.03 1.62
C ASN A 136 0.35 -13.97 2.75
N ASP A 137 -0.76 -13.26 2.85
CA ASP A 137 -0.99 -12.21 3.85
C ASP A 137 -2.02 -12.65 4.90
N LEU A 138 -1.58 -12.76 6.16
CA LEU A 138 -2.45 -13.17 7.28
C LEU A 138 -3.53 -12.12 7.60
N TYR A 139 -3.24 -10.83 7.43
CA TYR A 139 -4.22 -9.79 7.67
C TYR A 139 -5.33 -9.83 6.61
N THR A 140 -4.95 -9.92 5.35
CA THR A 140 -5.88 -10.08 4.23
C THR A 140 -6.75 -11.33 4.42
N ALA A 141 -6.13 -12.47 4.76
CA ALA A 141 -6.84 -13.72 4.95
C ALA A 141 -7.88 -13.65 6.08
N TYR A 142 -7.55 -12.96 7.19
CA TYR A 142 -8.42 -12.86 8.35
C TYR A 142 -9.51 -11.79 8.20
N GLN A 143 -9.18 -10.64 7.57
CA GLN A 143 -10.06 -9.47 7.53
C GLN A 143 -10.96 -9.42 6.30
N THR A 144 -10.71 -10.25 5.27
CA THR A 144 -11.53 -10.23 4.06
C THR A 144 -12.75 -11.14 4.22
N PRO A 145 -13.99 -10.59 4.22
CA PRO A 145 -15.18 -11.42 4.12
C PRO A 145 -15.21 -12.07 2.74
N LEU A 146 -15.71 -13.30 2.68
CA LEU A 146 -15.86 -14.04 1.42
C LEU A 146 -17.32 -14.31 1.12
N HIS A 147 -17.64 -14.36 -0.17
CA HIS A 147 -18.91 -14.95 -0.59
C HIS A 147 -18.97 -16.42 -0.12
N PRO A 148 -20.17 -16.93 0.32
CA PRO A 148 -20.28 -18.32 0.86
C PRO A 148 -19.82 -19.43 -0.09
N SER A 149 -19.80 -19.19 -1.40
CA SER A 149 -19.31 -20.14 -2.41
C SER A 149 -17.82 -20.01 -2.69
N SER A 150 -17.12 -19.05 -2.11
CA SER A 150 -15.70 -18.78 -2.37
C SER A 150 -14.81 -19.29 -1.24
N THR A 151 -13.56 -19.56 -1.54
CA THR A 151 -12.59 -20.11 -0.61
C THR A 151 -11.35 -19.23 -0.52
N MET A 152 -10.83 -19.05 0.70
CA MET A 152 -9.52 -18.43 0.94
C MET A 152 -8.50 -19.51 1.26
N VAL A 153 -7.41 -19.54 0.51
CA VAL A 153 -6.25 -20.40 0.74
C VAL A 153 -5.09 -19.53 1.21
N VAL A 154 -4.53 -19.83 2.36
CA VAL A 154 -3.37 -19.11 2.89
C VAL A 154 -2.11 -19.91 2.58
N ALA A 155 -1.21 -19.36 1.79
CA ALA A 155 0.09 -19.95 1.57
C ALA A 155 0.86 -19.96 2.90
N GLY A 156 1.26 -21.13 3.36
CA GLY A 156 2.03 -21.28 4.58
C GLY A 156 3.39 -20.59 4.51
N GLY A 157 4.08 -20.42 5.64
CA GLY A 157 5.39 -19.79 5.61
C GLY A 157 5.84 -19.22 6.95
N THR A 158 6.91 -18.46 6.91
CA THR A 158 7.46 -17.74 8.06
C THR A 158 6.96 -16.30 8.05
N ARG A 159 6.32 -15.89 9.15
CA ARG A 159 5.91 -14.50 9.34
C ARG A 159 7.06 -13.68 9.93
N ARG A 160 7.42 -12.60 9.28
CA ARG A 160 8.36 -11.62 9.81
C ARG A 160 7.69 -10.78 10.91
N ARG A 161 8.47 -10.40 11.93
CA ARG A 161 7.99 -9.54 13.01
C ARG A 161 7.45 -8.23 12.44
N ASP A 162 6.36 -7.74 13.03
CA ASP A 162 5.66 -6.49 12.67
C ASP A 162 5.11 -6.41 11.24
N HIS A 163 5.10 -7.54 10.53
CA HIS A 163 4.52 -7.69 9.19
C HIS A 163 3.48 -8.82 9.17
N HIS A 164 2.68 -8.87 8.13
CA HIS A 164 1.61 -9.87 7.98
C HIS A 164 1.90 -10.88 6.88
N GLU A 165 2.90 -10.62 6.03
CA GLU A 165 3.28 -11.51 4.95
C GLU A 165 3.95 -12.78 5.45
N LEU A 166 3.68 -13.87 4.73
CA LEU A 166 4.35 -15.15 4.86
C LEU A 166 5.35 -15.32 3.71
N THR A 167 6.58 -15.70 4.06
CA THR A 167 7.68 -15.90 3.12
C THR A 167 8.44 -17.18 3.43
N GLY A 168 9.47 -17.47 2.64
CA GLY A 168 10.37 -18.61 2.82
C GLY A 168 9.92 -19.87 2.10
N THR A 169 10.66 -20.97 2.32
CA THR A 169 10.59 -22.20 1.54
C THR A 169 9.19 -22.83 1.49
N LEU A 170 8.40 -22.73 2.57
CA LEU A 170 7.05 -23.28 2.59
C LEU A 170 6.14 -22.53 1.62
N THR A 171 6.16 -21.19 1.66
CA THR A 171 5.41 -20.33 0.73
C THR A 171 5.84 -20.57 -0.72
N GLU A 172 7.14 -20.62 -0.96
CA GLU A 172 7.70 -20.84 -2.29
C GLU A 172 7.34 -22.22 -2.84
N ASN A 173 7.46 -23.28 -2.05
CA ASN A 173 7.10 -24.64 -2.49
C ASN A 173 5.61 -24.73 -2.83
N PHE A 174 4.75 -24.14 -2.00
CA PHE A 174 3.31 -24.09 -2.29
C PHE A 174 3.03 -23.38 -3.63
N LEU A 175 3.67 -22.23 -3.89
CA LEU A 175 3.47 -21.48 -5.13
C LEU A 175 4.00 -22.21 -6.39
N ARG A 176 5.00 -23.08 -6.26
CA ARG A 176 5.47 -23.92 -7.37
C ARG A 176 4.43 -24.98 -7.80
N GLU A 177 3.63 -25.47 -6.86
CA GLU A 177 2.66 -26.51 -7.08
C GLU A 177 1.30 -26.02 -7.61
N VAL A 178 1.03 -24.71 -7.54
CA VAL A 178 -0.24 -24.16 -7.98
C VAL A 178 -0.17 -23.55 -9.38
N ARG A 179 -1.32 -23.52 -10.06
CA ARG A 179 -1.54 -22.72 -11.28
C ARG A 179 -2.85 -21.97 -11.09
N VAL A 180 -2.82 -20.69 -11.44
CA VAL A 180 -3.95 -19.78 -11.22
C VAL A 180 -4.27 -18.97 -12.46
N ASP A 181 -5.49 -18.47 -12.56
CA ASP A 181 -5.95 -17.67 -13.69
C ASP A 181 -5.33 -16.28 -13.66
N LEU A 182 -5.22 -15.70 -12.47
CA LEU A 182 -4.75 -14.32 -12.29
C LEU A 182 -3.94 -14.15 -11.00
N ALA A 183 -2.84 -13.37 -11.07
CA ALA A 183 -2.12 -12.91 -9.89
C ALA A 183 -2.07 -11.38 -9.85
N PHE A 184 -2.43 -10.82 -8.71
CA PHE A 184 -2.18 -9.42 -8.36
C PHE A 184 -0.94 -9.36 -7.48
N VAL A 185 0.16 -8.84 -8.03
CA VAL A 185 1.45 -8.72 -7.34
C VAL A 185 1.66 -7.26 -6.94
N CYS A 186 1.76 -7.02 -5.65
CA CYS A 186 1.99 -5.69 -5.08
C CYS A 186 3.48 -5.38 -5.03
N VAL A 187 3.84 -4.13 -5.27
CA VAL A 187 5.25 -3.71 -5.35
C VAL A 187 5.44 -2.36 -4.66
N ASP A 188 6.66 -2.11 -4.17
CA ASP A 188 6.97 -0.87 -3.46
C ASP A 188 7.28 0.29 -4.41
N ALA A 189 7.83 0.00 -5.59
CA ALA A 189 8.11 1.01 -6.59
C ALA A 189 8.15 0.44 -8.02
N ILE A 190 7.87 1.32 -8.98
CA ILE A 190 8.02 1.06 -10.43
C ILE A 190 8.91 2.15 -11.00
N ASP A 191 9.96 1.76 -11.71
CA ASP A 191 10.88 2.65 -12.42
C ASP A 191 10.97 2.27 -13.90
N LEU A 192 11.11 3.24 -14.79
CA LEU A 192 11.15 2.98 -16.24
C LEU A 192 12.40 2.22 -16.68
N THR A 193 13.50 2.32 -15.94
CA THR A 193 14.77 1.67 -16.23
C THR A 193 15.03 0.48 -15.31
N GLY A 194 14.73 0.62 -14.02
CA GLY A 194 14.90 -0.41 -12.99
C GLY A 194 13.79 -1.44 -12.93
N GLY A 195 12.66 -1.18 -13.59
CA GLY A 195 11.49 -2.06 -13.55
C GLY A 195 10.75 -2.02 -12.22
N VAL A 196 10.26 -3.17 -11.80
CA VAL A 196 9.48 -3.35 -10.58
C VAL A 196 10.40 -3.77 -9.43
N THR A 197 10.30 -3.09 -8.29
CA THR A 197 11.17 -3.33 -7.14
C THR A 197 10.40 -3.52 -5.83
N THR A 198 11.03 -4.25 -4.90
CA THR A 198 10.59 -4.39 -3.51
C THR A 198 11.79 -4.14 -2.58
N THR A 199 11.52 -3.60 -1.41
CA THR A 199 12.54 -3.31 -0.38
C THR A 199 12.99 -4.55 0.38
N ASN A 200 12.18 -5.62 0.36
CA ASN A 200 12.39 -6.84 1.15
C ASN A 200 12.86 -8.00 0.27
N PHE A 201 14.11 -8.43 0.48
CA PHE A 201 14.69 -9.56 -0.24
C PHE A 201 13.94 -10.89 -0.05
N ALA A 202 13.31 -11.11 1.12
CA ALA A 202 12.56 -12.34 1.39
C ALA A 202 11.30 -12.48 0.53
N GLU A 203 10.80 -11.39 -0.03
CA GLU A 203 9.63 -11.38 -0.90
C GLU A 203 9.96 -11.69 -2.36
N LEU A 204 11.23 -11.49 -2.79
CA LEU A 204 11.61 -11.62 -4.20
C LEU A 204 11.27 -12.99 -4.79
N GLY A 205 11.61 -14.06 -4.05
CA GLY A 205 11.30 -15.44 -4.47
C GLY A 205 9.81 -15.68 -4.56
N VAL A 206 9.06 -15.22 -3.57
CA VAL A 206 7.59 -15.36 -3.49
C VAL A 206 6.92 -14.63 -4.66
N LYS A 207 7.25 -13.36 -4.89
CA LYS A 207 6.66 -12.54 -5.96
C LYS A 207 6.97 -13.10 -7.36
N ARG A 208 8.19 -13.58 -7.60
CA ARG A 208 8.54 -14.26 -8.87
C ARG A 208 7.68 -15.50 -9.10
N LEU A 209 7.53 -16.34 -8.07
CA LEU A 209 6.71 -17.53 -8.18
C LEU A 209 5.21 -17.23 -8.36
N MET A 210 4.69 -16.15 -7.78
CA MET A 210 3.34 -15.67 -8.05
C MET A 210 3.14 -15.32 -9.53
N LEU A 211 4.14 -14.62 -10.12
CA LEU A 211 4.11 -14.28 -11.55
C LEU A 211 4.18 -15.54 -12.43
N GLU A 212 5.00 -16.53 -12.06
CA GLU A 212 5.17 -17.79 -12.80
C GLU A 212 3.96 -18.73 -12.67
N ALA A 213 3.27 -18.69 -11.53
CA ALA A 213 2.10 -19.51 -11.27
C ALA A 213 0.85 -19.08 -12.05
N ALA A 214 0.78 -17.83 -12.48
CA ALA A 214 -0.42 -17.23 -13.06
C ALA A 214 -0.42 -17.26 -14.59
N MET A 215 -1.59 -17.53 -15.18
CA MET A 215 -1.82 -17.36 -16.61
C MET A 215 -1.75 -15.88 -17.02
N ARG A 216 -2.21 -14.99 -16.15
CA ARG A 216 -2.13 -13.51 -16.29
C ARG A 216 -1.65 -12.92 -14.98
N SER A 217 -0.79 -11.91 -15.08
CA SER A 217 -0.29 -11.19 -13.90
C SER A 217 -0.55 -9.70 -14.04
N VAL A 218 -0.92 -9.07 -12.94
CA VAL A 218 -1.15 -7.62 -12.82
C VAL A 218 -0.26 -7.09 -11.71
N ILE A 219 0.57 -6.13 -12.03
CA ILE A 219 1.33 -5.37 -11.03
C ILE A 219 0.43 -4.28 -10.47
N ALA A 220 0.28 -4.24 -9.16
CA ALA A 220 -0.51 -3.26 -8.44
C ALA A 220 0.42 -2.34 -7.64
N ALA A 221 0.38 -1.05 -7.96
CA ALA A 221 1.16 0.01 -7.30
C ALA A 221 0.32 1.28 -7.15
N ASP A 222 0.43 1.95 -6.02
CA ASP A 222 -0.21 3.21 -5.62
C ASP A 222 0.82 4.35 -5.44
#